data_a6170781f17e30f865359b1e305029e4
#
_entry.id   a6170781f17e30f865359b1e305029e4
#
_cell.length_a   1.000
_cell.length_b   1.000
_cell.length_c   1.000
_cell.angle_alpha   90.00
_cell.angle_beta   90.00
_cell.angle_gamma   90.00
#
_symmetry.space_group_name_H-M   'P 1'
#
loop_
_entity.id
_entity.type
_entity.pdbx_description
1 polymer ?
#
loop_
_entity_poly.entity_id
_entity_poly.type
_entity_poly.pdbx_seq_one_letter_code
_entity_poly.pdbx_strand_id
1 'polypeptide(L)'
;LYALHAADGRTLLQVLVSIAESFLAGTPTGIAVDPESCLVFSPSHFTWMDTNYPACTPREGYPIELAVLFAELLRQLARLGVTRSGEPYAVLAQRVVASLALFYRADLGFFADTLHCVAGTPASAAVADDHLRPNQLLAISLGVITDDRARSALSAVERHLLVPGGLRSLAPIGVRYPLPLVGSHGQLLNDPLHPYYGSYVGDEDTRRKPAYHNGTAWGFWLPSYAEALLRTYPKDAFARTAARAVLGSCARALGEGCLGQLPEVMDGDAPHHERGCDAQAWSVTEHLRVWLMLGR
;
A
#
# COMPACT_ATOMS: atom_id res chain seq x y z
N LEU A 1 -12.90 16.82 -15.33
CA LEU A 1 -11.73 15.92 -15.21
C LEU A 1 -11.98 14.64 -16.00
N TYR A 2 -13.12 13.99 -15.82
CA TYR A 2 -13.45 12.72 -16.50
C TYR A 2 -13.70 12.84 -18.02
N ALA A 3 -13.81 14.05 -18.53
CA ALA A 3 -13.88 14.32 -19.97
C ALA A 3 -12.52 14.48 -20.64
N LEU A 4 -11.41 14.45 -19.89
CA LEU A 4 -10.07 14.43 -20.47
C LEU A 4 -9.84 13.15 -21.28
N HIS A 5 -9.13 13.27 -22.39
CA HIS A 5 -8.85 12.16 -23.28
C HIS A 5 -7.43 11.61 -23.05
N ALA A 6 -7.32 10.28 -23.09
CA ALA A 6 -6.04 9.59 -23.22
C ALA A 6 -5.48 9.76 -24.63
N ALA A 7 -4.22 9.38 -24.84
CA ALA A 7 -3.56 9.48 -26.14
C ALA A 7 -4.27 8.68 -27.27
N ASP A 8 -5.02 7.66 -26.92
CA ASP A 8 -5.83 6.83 -27.84
C ASP A 8 -7.24 7.39 -28.10
N GLY A 9 -7.54 8.59 -27.61
CA GLY A 9 -8.83 9.26 -27.78
C GLY A 9 -9.94 8.83 -26.80
N ARG A 10 -9.70 7.84 -25.92
CA ARG A 10 -10.66 7.46 -24.88
C ARG A 10 -10.73 8.54 -23.80
N THR A 11 -11.93 8.77 -23.26
CA THR A 11 -12.08 9.60 -22.07
C THR A 11 -11.50 8.90 -20.85
N LEU A 12 -11.11 9.66 -19.82
CA LEU A 12 -10.66 9.08 -18.54
C LEU A 12 -11.72 8.11 -17.97
N LEU A 13 -13.01 8.42 -18.10
CA LEU A 13 -14.08 7.54 -17.66
C LEU A 13 -14.05 6.20 -18.40
N GLN A 14 -13.86 6.21 -19.72
CA GLN A 14 -13.75 4.97 -20.50
C GLN A 14 -12.53 4.14 -20.10
N VAL A 15 -11.42 4.79 -19.76
CA VAL A 15 -10.24 4.10 -19.24
C VAL A 15 -10.52 3.45 -17.88
N LEU A 16 -11.16 4.16 -16.96
CA LEU A 16 -11.53 3.61 -15.64
C LEU A 16 -12.48 2.40 -15.76
N VAL A 17 -13.47 2.49 -16.64
CA VAL A 17 -14.38 1.35 -16.94
C VAL A 17 -13.57 0.18 -17.50
N SER A 18 -12.68 0.43 -18.46
CA SER A 18 -11.84 -0.60 -19.06
C SER A 18 -10.97 -1.32 -18.02
N ILE A 19 -10.41 -0.60 -17.05
CA ILE A 19 -9.61 -1.19 -15.96
C ILE A 19 -10.50 -2.12 -15.11
N ALA A 20 -11.67 -1.64 -14.68
CA ALA A 20 -12.57 -2.43 -13.84
C ALA A 20 -13.04 -3.71 -14.55
N GLU A 21 -13.48 -3.60 -15.81
CA GLU A 21 -13.96 -4.75 -16.59
C GLU A 21 -12.82 -5.74 -16.92
N SER A 22 -11.59 -5.25 -17.16
CA SER A 22 -10.43 -6.12 -17.38
C SER A 22 -10.10 -6.96 -16.13
N PHE A 23 -10.20 -6.38 -14.94
CA PHE A 23 -9.97 -7.11 -13.69
C PHE A 23 -11.08 -8.15 -13.46
N LEU A 24 -12.34 -7.77 -13.69
CA LEU A 24 -13.50 -8.67 -13.55
C LEU A 24 -13.48 -9.83 -14.55
N ALA A 25 -12.98 -9.61 -15.76
CA ALA A 25 -12.82 -10.64 -16.78
C ALA A 25 -11.57 -11.52 -16.59
N GLY A 26 -10.60 -11.05 -15.79
CA GLY A 26 -9.28 -11.62 -15.70
C GLY A 26 -8.35 -11.10 -16.80
N THR A 27 -7.07 -10.90 -16.44
CA THR A 27 -6.06 -10.39 -17.37
C THR A 27 -5.16 -11.51 -17.89
N PRO A 28 -4.53 -11.36 -19.06
CA PRO A 28 -3.54 -12.33 -19.56
C PRO A 28 -2.33 -12.53 -18.66
N THR A 29 -2.09 -11.58 -17.74
CA THR A 29 -1.00 -11.62 -16.77
C THR A 29 -1.36 -12.37 -15.47
N GLY A 30 -2.58 -12.94 -15.39
CA GLY A 30 -3.02 -13.73 -14.24
C GLY A 30 -3.67 -12.94 -13.11
N ILE A 31 -3.89 -11.62 -13.28
CA ILE A 31 -4.70 -10.84 -12.34
C ILE A 31 -6.17 -11.23 -12.57
N ALA A 32 -6.90 -11.56 -11.50
CA ALA A 32 -8.29 -11.98 -11.57
C ALA A 32 -9.05 -11.55 -10.31
N VAL A 33 -10.35 -11.44 -10.42
CA VAL A 33 -11.24 -11.17 -9.28
C VAL A 33 -11.85 -12.48 -8.78
N ASP A 34 -11.71 -12.76 -7.49
CA ASP A 34 -12.40 -13.88 -6.85
C ASP A 34 -13.91 -13.65 -6.90
N PRO A 35 -14.70 -14.56 -7.50
CA PRO A 35 -16.11 -14.33 -7.74
C PRO A 35 -16.95 -14.23 -6.46
N GLU A 36 -16.47 -14.79 -5.35
CA GLU A 36 -17.19 -14.80 -4.09
C GLU A 36 -16.92 -13.54 -3.25
N SER A 37 -15.68 -13.20 -3.06
CA SER A 37 -15.25 -12.06 -2.25
C SER A 37 -15.13 -10.74 -3.02
N CYS A 38 -15.01 -10.78 -4.34
CA CYS A 38 -14.61 -9.69 -5.22
C CYS A 38 -13.21 -9.12 -4.93
N LEU A 39 -12.37 -9.82 -4.19
CA LEU A 39 -10.97 -9.43 -3.99
C LEU A 39 -10.16 -9.67 -5.26
N VAL A 40 -9.16 -8.82 -5.50
CA VAL A 40 -8.27 -8.93 -6.66
C VAL A 40 -7.11 -9.84 -6.31
N PHE A 41 -7.03 -11.00 -6.97
CA PHE A 41 -5.85 -11.85 -6.96
C PHE A 41 -4.75 -11.21 -7.80
N SER A 42 -3.53 -11.23 -7.29
CA SER A 42 -2.34 -10.76 -7.99
C SER A 42 -1.23 -11.81 -7.92
N PRO A 43 -0.57 -12.12 -9.05
CA PRO A 43 0.71 -12.81 -9.02
C PRO A 43 1.75 -12.00 -8.22
N SER A 44 2.82 -12.64 -7.79
CA SER A 44 3.97 -11.95 -7.19
C SER A 44 4.48 -10.83 -8.10
N HIS A 45 4.94 -9.72 -7.51
CA HIS A 45 5.58 -8.57 -8.19
C HIS A 45 4.67 -7.68 -9.06
N PHE A 46 3.35 -7.83 -9.00
CA PHE A 46 2.40 -7.02 -9.75
C PHE A 46 1.75 -5.90 -8.93
N THR A 47 2.43 -5.46 -7.87
CA THR A 47 2.04 -4.29 -7.06
C THR A 47 3.18 -3.28 -7.03
N TRP A 48 3.04 -2.18 -6.28
CA TRP A 48 4.15 -1.25 -6.05
C TRP A 48 5.35 -1.92 -5.35
N MET A 49 5.11 -3.05 -4.68
CA MET A 49 6.16 -3.88 -4.05
C MET A 49 6.62 -4.93 -5.07
N ASP A 50 7.36 -4.49 -6.06
CA ASP A 50 7.67 -5.22 -7.28
C ASP A 50 9.09 -5.80 -7.35
N THR A 51 9.85 -5.78 -6.24
CA THR A 51 11.18 -6.39 -6.22
C THR A 51 11.10 -7.86 -6.58
N ASN A 52 11.64 -8.19 -7.75
CA ASN A 52 11.68 -9.54 -8.25
C ASN A 52 13.04 -10.20 -7.99
N TYR A 53 13.30 -11.31 -8.67
CA TYR A 53 14.54 -12.06 -8.61
C TYR A 53 15.83 -11.22 -8.75
N PRO A 54 16.89 -11.46 -7.95
CA PRO A 54 16.86 -12.24 -6.72
C PRO A 54 16.21 -11.45 -5.58
N ALA A 55 15.92 -12.09 -4.47
CA ALA A 55 15.36 -11.44 -3.28
C ALA A 55 14.03 -10.71 -3.53
N CYS A 56 13.10 -11.41 -4.16
CA CYS A 56 11.77 -10.89 -4.45
C CYS A 56 10.93 -10.62 -3.19
N THR A 57 9.86 -9.83 -3.36
CA THR A 57 8.80 -9.69 -2.35
C THR A 57 7.64 -10.62 -2.73
N PRO A 58 7.56 -11.84 -2.18
CA PRO A 58 6.56 -12.84 -2.59
C PRO A 58 5.21 -12.50 -1.98
N ARG A 59 4.37 -11.78 -2.73
CA ARG A 59 3.03 -11.35 -2.31
C ARG A 59 1.96 -11.93 -3.25
N GLU A 60 2.12 -13.19 -3.66
CA GLU A 60 1.11 -13.87 -4.46
C GLU A 60 -0.14 -14.15 -3.63
N GLY A 61 -1.30 -13.77 -4.16
CA GLY A 61 -2.59 -13.88 -3.48
C GLY A 61 -3.42 -12.61 -3.59
N TYR A 62 -4.02 -12.16 -2.50
CA TYR A 62 -4.87 -10.98 -2.45
C TYR A 62 -4.19 -9.87 -1.63
N PRO A 63 -3.47 -8.91 -2.24
CA PRO A 63 -2.87 -7.78 -1.53
C PRO A 63 -3.92 -6.77 -1.08
N ILE A 64 -3.79 -6.26 0.14
CA ILE A 64 -4.80 -5.37 0.73
C ILE A 64 -4.96 -4.06 -0.04
N GLU A 65 -3.86 -3.48 -0.52
CA GLU A 65 -3.92 -2.23 -1.27
C GLU A 65 -4.66 -2.38 -2.61
N LEU A 66 -4.52 -3.51 -3.29
CA LEU A 66 -5.28 -3.77 -4.52
C LEU A 66 -6.76 -3.93 -4.23
N ALA A 67 -7.12 -4.62 -3.15
CA ALA A 67 -8.52 -4.74 -2.72
C ALA A 67 -9.14 -3.36 -2.46
N VAL A 68 -8.43 -2.51 -1.73
CA VAL A 68 -8.92 -1.16 -1.37
C VAL A 68 -9.01 -0.24 -2.59
N LEU A 69 -7.98 -0.22 -3.45
CA LEU A 69 -8.00 0.59 -4.67
C LEU A 69 -9.07 0.13 -5.64
N PHE A 70 -9.31 -1.18 -5.75
CA PHE A 70 -10.38 -1.72 -6.56
C PHE A 70 -11.77 -1.34 -6.01
N ALA A 71 -11.96 -1.44 -4.68
CA ALA A 71 -13.19 -0.97 -4.05
C ALA A 71 -13.47 0.52 -4.35
N GLU A 72 -12.44 1.37 -4.29
CA GLU A 72 -12.59 2.79 -4.58
C GLU A 72 -12.87 3.05 -6.07
N LEU A 73 -12.22 2.34 -6.98
CA LEU A 73 -12.53 2.40 -8.42
C LEU A 73 -14.01 2.08 -8.67
N LEU A 74 -14.50 0.98 -8.10
CA LEU A 74 -15.90 0.56 -8.25
C LEU A 74 -16.87 1.59 -7.64
N ARG A 75 -16.53 2.18 -6.48
CA ARG A 75 -17.30 3.26 -5.85
C ARG A 75 -17.38 4.50 -6.74
N GLN A 76 -16.26 4.91 -7.35
CA GLN A 76 -16.23 6.06 -8.26
C GLN A 76 -17.09 5.82 -9.51
N LEU A 77 -17.00 4.65 -10.12
CA LEU A 77 -17.84 4.28 -11.28
C LEU A 77 -19.33 4.31 -10.92
N ALA A 78 -19.69 3.80 -9.75
CA ALA A 78 -21.05 3.86 -9.24
C ALA A 78 -21.52 5.30 -9.01
N ARG A 79 -20.71 6.17 -8.40
CA ARG A 79 -21.01 7.60 -8.16
C ARG A 79 -21.19 8.39 -9.46
N LEU A 80 -20.47 8.01 -10.50
CA LEU A 80 -20.57 8.61 -11.83
C LEU A 80 -21.77 8.08 -12.64
N GLY A 81 -22.59 7.20 -12.05
CA GLY A 81 -23.79 6.66 -12.69
C GLY A 81 -23.48 5.68 -13.84
N VAL A 82 -22.28 5.10 -13.86
CA VAL A 82 -21.93 4.12 -14.90
C VAL A 82 -22.72 2.85 -14.69
N THR A 83 -23.44 2.44 -15.72
CA THR A 83 -24.19 1.20 -15.74
C THR A 83 -23.35 0.05 -16.29
N ARG A 84 -23.65 -1.15 -15.85
CA ARG A 84 -22.98 -2.39 -16.23
C ARG A 84 -24.03 -3.46 -16.55
N SER A 85 -23.76 -4.33 -17.52
CA SER A 85 -24.65 -5.43 -17.91
C SER A 85 -24.73 -6.57 -16.89
N GLY A 86 -23.77 -6.65 -15.97
CA GLY A 86 -23.75 -7.60 -14.86
C GLY A 86 -24.12 -6.96 -13.53
N GLU A 87 -23.61 -7.51 -12.45
CA GLU A 87 -23.83 -6.98 -11.12
C GLU A 87 -23.34 -5.52 -11.01
N PRO A 88 -24.13 -4.60 -10.41
CA PRO A 88 -23.79 -3.18 -10.34
C PRO A 88 -22.45 -2.92 -9.61
N TYR A 89 -21.68 -1.93 -10.05
CA TYR A 89 -20.42 -1.54 -9.41
C TYR A 89 -20.57 -1.23 -7.91
N ALA A 90 -21.68 -0.64 -7.49
CA ALA A 90 -21.94 -0.37 -6.07
C ALA A 90 -22.01 -1.66 -5.24
N VAL A 91 -22.62 -2.72 -5.78
CA VAL A 91 -22.74 -4.02 -5.09
C VAL A 91 -21.40 -4.72 -5.04
N LEU A 92 -20.65 -4.73 -6.15
CA LEU A 92 -19.27 -5.26 -6.18
C LEU A 92 -18.39 -4.54 -5.16
N ALA A 93 -18.44 -3.21 -5.09
CA ALA A 93 -17.69 -2.42 -4.12
C ALA A 93 -18.03 -2.79 -2.67
N GLN A 94 -19.33 -2.97 -2.36
CA GLN A 94 -19.79 -3.40 -1.02
C GLN A 94 -19.24 -4.79 -0.67
N ARG A 95 -19.18 -5.70 -1.64
CA ARG A 95 -18.64 -7.05 -1.46
C ARG A 95 -17.14 -7.01 -1.15
N VAL A 96 -16.36 -6.23 -1.91
CA VAL A 96 -14.92 -6.02 -1.61
C VAL A 96 -14.74 -5.50 -0.18
N VAL A 97 -15.50 -4.47 0.20
CA VAL A 97 -15.41 -3.87 1.54
C VAL A 97 -15.77 -4.87 2.64
N ALA A 98 -16.79 -5.68 2.45
CA ALA A 98 -17.17 -6.74 3.41
C ALA A 98 -16.03 -7.77 3.55
N SER A 99 -15.40 -8.12 2.43
CA SER A 99 -14.29 -9.10 2.38
C SER A 99 -12.99 -8.62 3.02
N LEU A 100 -12.84 -7.30 3.30
CA LEU A 100 -11.71 -6.81 4.08
C LEU A 100 -11.68 -7.35 5.52
N ALA A 101 -12.78 -7.92 6.00
CA ALA A 101 -12.79 -8.63 7.28
C ALA A 101 -11.82 -9.82 7.31
N LEU A 102 -11.53 -10.45 6.17
CA LEU A 102 -10.57 -11.56 6.04
C LEU A 102 -9.13 -11.14 6.37
N PHE A 103 -8.80 -9.86 6.20
CA PHE A 103 -7.47 -9.32 6.47
C PHE A 103 -7.27 -8.95 7.94
N TYR A 104 -8.34 -8.66 8.69
CA TYR A 104 -8.16 -8.10 10.02
C TYR A 104 -7.69 -9.14 11.05
N ARG A 105 -6.52 -8.89 11.61
CA ARG A 105 -5.89 -9.69 12.65
C ARG A 105 -6.26 -9.14 14.02
N ALA A 106 -7.36 -9.62 14.58
CA ALA A 106 -7.87 -9.12 15.87
C ALA A 106 -6.88 -9.33 17.03
N ASP A 107 -6.07 -10.38 16.97
CA ASP A 107 -5.01 -10.68 17.92
C ASP A 107 -3.82 -9.71 17.87
N LEU A 108 -3.64 -9.01 16.74
CA LEU A 108 -2.53 -8.09 16.47
C LEU A 108 -2.99 -6.63 16.38
N GLY A 109 -4.27 -6.39 16.13
CA GLY A 109 -4.86 -5.07 16.03
C GLY A 109 -4.56 -4.34 14.72
N PHE A 110 -4.19 -5.07 13.66
CA PHE A 110 -3.92 -4.51 12.32
C PHE A 110 -4.40 -5.47 11.22
N PHE A 111 -4.34 -5.02 9.96
CA PHE A 111 -4.72 -5.84 8.81
C PHE A 111 -3.51 -6.56 8.24
N ALA A 112 -3.66 -7.83 7.88
CA ALA A 112 -2.70 -8.58 7.09
C ALA A 112 -2.37 -7.81 5.80
N ASP A 113 -1.14 -7.94 5.35
CA ASP A 113 -0.70 -7.31 4.11
C ASP A 113 -1.21 -8.05 2.88
N THR A 114 -1.20 -9.37 2.95
CA THR A 114 -1.65 -10.25 1.87
C THR A 114 -2.37 -11.48 2.42
N LEU A 115 -3.45 -11.89 1.75
CA LEU A 115 -3.99 -13.24 1.90
C LEU A 115 -3.28 -14.12 0.87
N HIS A 116 -2.32 -14.91 1.34
CA HIS A 116 -1.46 -15.72 0.47
C HIS A 116 -2.16 -16.95 -0.05
N CYS A 117 -2.09 -17.16 -1.36
CA CYS A 117 -2.59 -18.36 -2.03
C CYS A 117 -2.05 -18.44 -3.45
N VAL A 118 -2.23 -19.59 -4.09
CA VAL A 118 -1.98 -19.74 -5.53
C VAL A 118 -3.21 -19.34 -6.35
N ALA A 119 -3.01 -19.05 -7.64
CA ALA A 119 -4.09 -18.70 -8.55
C ALA A 119 -5.26 -19.69 -8.52
N GLY A 120 -6.49 -19.17 -8.52
CA GLY A 120 -7.72 -19.97 -8.47
C GLY A 120 -8.16 -20.41 -7.07
N THR A 121 -7.40 -20.09 -6.02
CA THR A 121 -7.82 -20.34 -4.63
C THR A 121 -8.79 -19.23 -4.19
N PRO A 122 -9.98 -19.56 -3.66
CA PRO A 122 -10.88 -18.55 -3.10
C PRO A 122 -10.23 -17.77 -1.94
N ALA A 123 -10.55 -16.50 -1.81
CA ALA A 123 -9.98 -15.66 -0.77
C ALA A 123 -10.28 -16.17 0.66
N SER A 124 -11.43 -16.82 0.85
CA SER A 124 -11.83 -17.45 2.12
C SER A 124 -10.94 -18.62 2.54
N ALA A 125 -10.21 -19.23 1.60
CA ALA A 125 -9.26 -20.32 1.85
C ALA A 125 -7.80 -19.87 1.86
N ALA A 126 -7.52 -18.59 1.57
CA ALA A 126 -6.19 -18.03 1.58
C ALA A 126 -5.67 -17.78 3.01
N VAL A 127 -4.35 -17.75 3.18
CA VAL A 127 -3.71 -17.59 4.48
C VAL A 127 -3.33 -16.12 4.69
N ALA A 128 -3.92 -15.48 5.69
CA ALA A 128 -3.57 -14.14 6.10
C ALA A 128 -2.19 -14.13 6.78
N ASP A 129 -1.29 -13.28 6.28
CA ASP A 129 -0.01 -13.03 6.94
C ASP A 129 -0.15 -12.18 8.22
N ASP A 130 0.97 -11.91 8.86
CA ASP A 130 1.08 -10.99 9.99
C ASP A 130 2.18 -9.95 9.76
N HIS A 131 2.39 -9.62 8.50
CA HIS A 131 3.36 -8.61 8.09
C HIS A 131 2.76 -7.21 8.27
N LEU A 132 3.20 -6.50 9.30
CA LEU A 132 2.78 -5.11 9.48
C LEU A 132 3.49 -4.21 8.46
N ARG A 133 2.72 -3.75 7.47
CA ARG A 133 3.14 -2.90 6.36
C ARG A 133 2.23 -1.67 6.22
N PRO A 134 2.66 -0.60 5.52
CA PRO A 134 1.86 0.61 5.37
C PRO A 134 0.63 0.46 4.47
N ASN A 135 0.55 -0.58 3.63
CA ASN A 135 -0.48 -0.78 2.61
C ASN A 135 -1.92 -0.66 3.15
N GLN A 136 -2.15 -1.13 4.36
CA GLN A 136 -3.44 -1.03 5.06
C GLN A 136 -3.91 0.42 5.29
N LEU A 137 -3.01 1.42 5.25
CA LEU A 137 -3.39 2.82 5.42
C LEU A 137 -4.36 3.29 4.34
N LEU A 138 -4.31 2.72 3.13
CA LEU A 138 -5.27 3.05 2.08
C LEU A 138 -6.71 2.74 2.49
N ALA A 139 -6.93 1.67 3.26
CA ALA A 139 -8.26 1.35 3.76
C ALA A 139 -8.82 2.45 4.68
N ILE A 140 -7.97 3.14 5.41
CA ILE A 140 -8.34 4.22 6.32
C ILE A 140 -8.38 5.56 5.58
N SER A 141 -7.31 5.91 4.86
CA SER A 141 -7.20 7.20 4.16
C SER A 141 -8.25 7.40 3.07
N LEU A 142 -8.70 6.33 2.39
CA LEU A 142 -9.79 6.36 1.43
C LEU A 142 -11.18 6.19 2.09
N GLY A 143 -11.26 6.08 3.42
CA GLY A 143 -12.51 5.95 4.16
C GLY A 143 -13.28 4.66 3.88
N VAL A 144 -12.56 3.59 3.59
CA VAL A 144 -13.14 2.26 3.40
C VAL A 144 -13.40 1.59 4.75
N ILE A 145 -12.46 1.74 5.67
CA ILE A 145 -12.57 1.30 7.08
C ILE A 145 -12.58 2.55 7.97
N THR A 146 -13.60 2.69 8.81
CA THR A 146 -13.84 3.88 9.66
C THR A 146 -14.19 3.55 11.11
N ASP A 147 -14.25 2.26 11.44
CA ASP A 147 -14.59 1.76 12.79
C ASP A 147 -13.33 1.64 13.68
N ASP A 148 -13.46 0.98 14.82
CA ASP A 148 -12.37 0.80 15.81
C ASP A 148 -11.15 0.06 15.24
N ARG A 149 -11.32 -0.73 14.19
CA ARG A 149 -10.22 -1.37 13.46
C ARG A 149 -9.30 -0.33 12.83
N ALA A 150 -9.84 0.77 12.29
CA ALA A 150 -9.03 1.87 11.76
C ALA A 150 -8.13 2.48 12.85
N ARG A 151 -8.67 2.68 14.04
CA ARG A 151 -7.94 3.24 15.19
C ARG A 151 -6.81 2.33 15.64
N SER A 152 -7.12 1.05 15.76
CA SER A 152 -6.14 0.02 16.16
C SER A 152 -5.01 -0.10 15.12
N ALA A 153 -5.35 -0.21 13.84
CA ALA A 153 -4.38 -0.32 12.76
C ALA A 153 -3.49 0.93 12.64
N LEU A 154 -4.07 2.13 12.77
CA LEU A 154 -3.31 3.39 12.75
C LEU A 154 -2.32 3.45 13.92
N SER A 155 -2.71 3.02 15.11
CA SER A 155 -1.82 2.94 16.29
C SER A 155 -0.66 1.96 16.08
N ALA A 156 -0.91 0.81 15.43
CA ALA A 156 0.15 -0.15 15.09
C ALA A 156 1.14 0.45 14.08
N VAL A 157 0.64 1.12 13.05
CA VAL A 157 1.46 1.83 12.06
C VAL A 157 2.32 2.91 12.71
N GLU A 158 1.72 3.75 13.55
CA GLU A 158 2.42 4.81 14.27
C GLU A 158 3.58 4.26 15.10
N ARG A 159 3.32 3.20 15.84
CA ARG A 159 4.31 2.61 16.77
C ARG A 159 5.50 1.96 16.05
N HIS A 160 5.27 1.32 14.92
CA HIS A 160 6.27 0.44 14.31
C HIS A 160 6.78 0.89 12.94
N LEU A 161 6.00 1.68 12.19
CA LEU A 161 6.37 2.06 10.83
C LEU A 161 6.76 3.53 10.69
N LEU A 162 6.16 4.42 11.48
CA LEU A 162 6.39 5.87 11.34
C LEU A 162 7.82 6.23 11.74
N VAL A 163 8.50 6.93 10.83
CA VAL A 163 9.82 7.52 11.03
C VAL A 163 9.83 8.94 10.46
N PRO A 164 10.82 9.78 10.82
CA PRO A 164 10.94 11.09 10.20
C PRO A 164 11.04 10.99 8.67
N GLY A 165 10.12 11.66 7.97
CA GLY A 165 10.09 11.72 6.51
C GLY A 165 9.43 10.55 5.78
N GLY A 166 9.02 9.47 6.47
CA GLY A 166 8.41 8.32 5.78
C GLY A 166 7.82 7.26 6.69
N LEU A 167 7.38 6.17 6.08
CA LEU A 167 6.99 4.94 6.78
C LEU A 167 7.81 3.75 6.31
N ARG A 168 8.26 2.93 7.24
CA ARG A 168 8.91 1.66 6.93
C ARG A 168 8.01 0.77 6.09
N SER A 169 8.57 0.11 5.11
CA SER A 169 7.85 -0.83 4.24
C SER A 169 7.51 -2.16 4.95
N LEU A 170 8.20 -2.46 6.05
CA LEU A 170 7.93 -3.58 6.96
C LEU A 170 8.32 -3.17 8.39
N ALA A 171 7.54 -3.58 9.38
CA ALA A 171 7.83 -3.33 10.78
C ALA A 171 9.03 -4.16 11.28
N PRO A 172 9.88 -3.61 12.18
CA PRO A 172 11.02 -4.31 12.78
C PRO A 172 10.56 -5.24 13.92
N ILE A 173 9.63 -6.12 13.64
CA ILE A 173 9.09 -7.12 14.58
C ILE A 173 9.15 -8.51 13.97
N GLY A 174 9.19 -9.55 14.80
CA GLY A 174 9.10 -10.93 14.34
C GLY A 174 7.71 -11.26 13.79
N VAL A 175 7.66 -12.21 12.86
CA VAL A 175 6.44 -12.67 12.19
C VAL A 175 6.23 -14.17 12.43
N ARG A 176 4.97 -14.62 12.34
CA ARG A 176 4.60 -16.04 12.37
C ARG A 176 4.47 -16.63 10.97
N TYR A 177 4.08 -15.80 10.00
CA TYR A 177 4.07 -16.18 8.59
C TYR A 177 5.47 -15.90 8.00
N PRO A 178 6.27 -16.93 7.67
CA PRO A 178 7.64 -16.72 7.23
C PRO A 178 7.73 -15.92 5.94
N LEU A 179 8.70 -15.01 5.85
CA LEU A 179 9.03 -14.25 4.65
C LEU A 179 10.46 -14.60 4.19
N PRO A 180 10.66 -15.70 3.46
CA PRO A 180 11.98 -16.07 2.95
C PRO A 180 12.37 -15.18 1.77
N LEU A 181 13.55 -14.55 1.85
CA LEU A 181 14.17 -13.82 0.75
C LEU A 181 15.29 -14.69 0.18
N VAL A 182 15.15 -15.07 -1.09
CA VAL A 182 16.01 -16.05 -1.72
C VAL A 182 16.88 -15.39 -2.78
N GLY A 183 18.19 -15.58 -2.69
CA GLY A 183 19.16 -15.05 -3.66
C GLY A 183 19.25 -15.88 -4.94
N SER A 184 20.10 -15.43 -5.87
CA SER A 184 20.27 -15.98 -7.22
C SER A 184 20.73 -17.46 -7.26
N HIS A 185 21.35 -17.93 -6.21
CA HIS A 185 21.81 -19.32 -6.09
C HIS A 185 20.94 -20.16 -5.15
N GLY A 186 19.72 -19.71 -4.85
CA GLY A 186 18.80 -20.39 -3.95
C GLY A 186 19.16 -20.26 -2.46
N GLN A 187 20.19 -19.48 -2.12
CA GLN A 187 20.56 -19.22 -0.74
C GLN A 187 19.55 -18.30 -0.05
N LEU A 188 19.26 -18.58 1.21
CA LEU A 188 18.45 -17.73 2.05
C LEU A 188 19.25 -16.48 2.46
N LEU A 189 18.71 -15.29 2.23
CA LEU A 189 19.38 -14.01 2.50
C LEU A 189 18.99 -13.38 3.83
N ASN A 190 17.94 -13.89 4.48
CA ASN A 190 17.40 -13.34 5.73
C ASN A 190 17.00 -14.43 6.72
N ASP A 191 16.63 -14.04 7.94
CA ASP A 191 15.82 -14.86 8.84
C ASP A 191 14.34 -14.67 8.45
N PRO A 192 13.65 -15.72 7.97
CA PRO A 192 12.25 -15.59 7.54
C PRO A 192 11.28 -15.21 8.64
N LEU A 193 11.61 -15.45 9.91
CA LEU A 193 10.78 -15.07 11.06
C LEU A 193 11.12 -13.68 11.61
N HIS A 194 12.25 -13.10 11.21
CA HIS A 194 12.68 -11.72 11.50
C HIS A 194 13.09 -11.04 10.20
N PRO A 195 12.13 -10.85 9.26
CA PRO A 195 12.45 -10.48 7.88
C PRO A 195 12.82 -9.00 7.68
N TYR A 196 12.79 -8.18 8.72
CA TYR A 196 13.08 -6.76 8.63
C TYR A 196 14.53 -6.48 8.19
N TYR A 197 14.65 -5.60 7.20
CA TYR A 197 15.92 -5.18 6.61
C TYR A 197 15.91 -3.66 6.44
N GLY A 198 16.33 -2.91 7.48
CA GLY A 198 16.17 -1.45 7.53
C GLY A 198 17.22 -0.66 6.74
N SER A 199 18.36 -1.27 6.39
CA SER A 199 19.49 -0.57 5.76
C SER A 199 19.57 -0.86 4.26
N TYR A 200 19.46 0.19 3.42
CA TYR A 200 19.55 0.09 1.94
C TYR A 200 20.97 0.39 1.45
N VAL A 201 21.93 -0.46 1.86
CA VAL A 201 23.35 -0.30 1.53
C VAL A 201 24.00 -1.61 1.11
N GLY A 202 25.10 -1.52 0.37
CA GLY A 202 25.89 -2.66 -0.05
C GLY A 202 25.50 -3.20 -1.43
N ASP A 203 25.74 -4.48 -1.65
CA ASP A 203 25.48 -5.16 -2.92
C ASP A 203 23.98 -5.13 -3.27
N GLU A 204 23.67 -4.97 -4.55
CA GLU A 204 22.31 -4.84 -5.02
C GLU A 204 21.46 -6.08 -4.73
N ASP A 205 21.96 -7.23 -5.11
CA ASP A 205 21.17 -8.46 -5.11
C ASP A 205 21.05 -9.11 -3.74
N THR A 206 22.07 -8.96 -2.87
CA THR A 206 22.13 -9.64 -1.56
C THR A 206 21.81 -8.72 -0.38
N ARG A 207 21.79 -7.40 -0.59
CA ARG A 207 21.58 -6.41 0.47
C ARG A 207 20.48 -5.41 0.15
N ARG A 208 20.59 -4.66 -0.97
CA ARG A 208 19.64 -3.59 -1.27
C ARG A 208 18.27 -4.10 -1.68
N LYS A 209 18.18 -5.08 -2.61
CA LYS A 209 16.90 -5.68 -2.99
C LYS A 209 16.16 -6.33 -1.82
N PRO A 210 16.82 -7.10 -0.93
CA PRO A 210 16.17 -7.58 0.30
C PRO A 210 15.57 -6.48 1.16
N ALA A 211 16.22 -5.33 1.27
CA ALA A 211 15.77 -4.20 2.07
C ALA A 211 14.64 -3.39 1.43
N TYR A 212 14.59 -3.32 0.09
CA TYR A 212 13.82 -2.33 -0.68
C TYR A 212 12.33 -2.25 -0.31
N HIS A 213 11.69 -3.41 -0.08
CA HIS A 213 10.30 -3.47 0.40
C HIS A 213 10.16 -4.16 1.76
N ASN A 214 11.27 -4.44 2.46
CA ASN A 214 11.23 -5.16 3.73
C ASN A 214 11.93 -4.41 4.87
N GLY A 215 11.87 -3.08 4.85
CA GLY A 215 12.40 -2.28 5.96
C GLY A 215 12.71 -0.83 5.62
N THR A 216 13.10 -0.51 4.38
CA THR A 216 13.29 0.89 3.95
C THR A 216 12.06 1.73 4.20
N ALA A 217 12.25 3.01 4.51
CA ALA A 217 11.18 3.96 4.70
C ALA A 217 10.87 4.70 3.39
N TRP A 218 9.59 4.85 3.10
CA TRP A 218 9.08 5.45 1.86
C TRP A 218 8.30 6.73 2.18
N GLY A 219 8.72 7.84 1.53
CA GLY A 219 8.13 9.15 1.77
C GLY A 219 6.67 9.25 1.32
N PHE A 220 6.29 8.61 0.21
CA PHE A 220 4.93 8.72 -0.34
C PHE A 220 3.83 8.13 0.56
N TRP A 221 4.17 7.30 1.55
CA TRP A 221 3.22 6.79 2.54
C TRP A 221 2.90 7.77 3.67
N LEU A 222 3.77 8.76 3.91
CA LEU A 222 3.58 9.73 4.99
C LEU A 222 2.28 10.55 4.82
N PRO A 223 1.95 11.03 3.62
CA PRO A 223 0.67 11.68 3.34
C PRO A 223 -0.55 10.78 3.60
N SER A 224 -0.48 9.50 3.22
CA SER A 224 -1.54 8.54 3.50
C SER A 224 -1.76 8.35 5.01
N TYR A 225 -0.69 8.34 5.81
CA TYR A 225 -0.80 8.32 7.26
C TYR A 225 -1.47 9.60 7.80
N ALA A 226 -1.04 10.78 7.34
CA ALA A 226 -1.62 12.06 7.75
C ALA A 226 -3.12 12.14 7.42
N GLU A 227 -3.54 11.67 6.25
CA GLU A 227 -4.95 11.59 5.86
C GLU A 227 -5.72 10.58 6.70
N ALA A 228 -5.13 9.40 6.96
CA ALA A 228 -5.72 8.38 7.82
C ALA A 228 -5.94 8.91 9.26
N LEU A 229 -4.99 9.67 9.79
CA LEU A 229 -5.12 10.32 11.10
C LEU A 229 -6.33 11.25 11.17
N LEU A 230 -6.51 12.11 10.14
CA LEU A 230 -7.66 13.03 10.06
C LEU A 230 -9.00 12.28 9.94
N ARG A 231 -9.03 11.19 9.19
CA ARG A 231 -10.26 10.39 9.04
C ARG A 231 -10.61 9.61 10.30
N THR A 232 -9.59 9.15 11.01
CA THR A 232 -9.79 8.41 12.27
C THR A 232 -10.25 9.34 13.40
N TYR A 233 -9.78 10.61 13.41
CA TYR A 233 -10.09 11.59 14.44
C TYR A 233 -10.68 12.90 13.85
N PRO A 234 -11.83 12.82 13.16
CA PRO A 234 -12.33 13.96 12.36
C PRO A 234 -12.76 15.18 13.17
N LYS A 235 -13.04 15.01 14.48
CA LYS A 235 -13.44 16.09 15.39
C LYS A 235 -12.32 16.55 16.31
N ASP A 236 -11.15 15.95 16.22
CA ASP A 236 -10.02 16.29 17.07
C ASP A 236 -9.16 17.38 16.40
N ALA A 237 -9.16 18.57 16.98
CA ALA A 237 -8.34 19.69 16.51
C ALA A 237 -6.83 19.38 16.56
N PHE A 238 -6.40 18.54 17.49
CA PHE A 238 -5.01 18.10 17.61
C PHE A 238 -4.58 17.21 16.44
N ALA A 239 -5.50 16.39 15.89
CA ALA A 239 -5.20 15.51 14.76
C ALA A 239 -4.71 16.29 13.53
N ARG A 240 -5.27 17.48 13.26
CA ARG A 240 -4.80 18.34 12.16
C ARG A 240 -3.39 18.88 12.41
N THR A 241 -3.09 19.29 13.64
CA THR A 241 -1.76 19.74 14.02
C THR A 241 -0.74 18.61 13.93
N ALA A 242 -1.10 17.41 14.42
CA ALA A 242 -0.26 16.23 14.32
C ALA A 242 0.00 15.83 12.85
N ALA A 243 -1.03 15.84 11.99
CA ALA A 243 -0.88 15.56 10.57
C ALA A 243 0.08 16.53 9.87
N ARG A 244 -0.01 17.83 10.19
CA ARG A 244 0.94 18.85 9.67
C ARG A 244 2.37 18.61 10.18
N ALA A 245 2.53 18.29 11.45
CA ALA A 245 3.85 18.01 12.03
C ALA A 245 4.50 16.77 11.39
N VAL A 246 3.71 15.73 11.18
CA VAL A 246 4.17 14.51 10.50
C VAL A 246 4.62 14.82 9.07
N LEU A 247 3.80 15.52 8.27
CA LEU A 247 4.21 15.93 6.92
C LEU A 247 5.43 16.84 6.93
N GLY A 248 5.53 17.76 7.92
CA GLY A 248 6.69 18.64 8.08
C GLY A 248 7.98 17.91 8.41
N SER A 249 7.94 16.65 8.84
CA SER A 249 9.13 15.86 9.13
C SER A 249 10.01 15.59 7.91
N CYS A 250 9.46 15.71 6.69
CA CYS A 250 10.22 15.62 5.43
C CYS A 250 10.98 16.92 5.06
N ALA A 251 10.82 18.00 5.83
CA ALA A 251 11.41 19.30 5.49
C ALA A 251 12.94 19.27 5.37
N ARG A 252 13.60 18.40 6.13
CA ARG A 252 15.05 18.19 6.02
C ARG A 252 15.43 17.69 4.61
N ALA A 253 14.71 16.71 4.09
CA ALA A 253 14.95 16.14 2.77
C ALA A 253 14.85 17.17 1.64
N LEU A 254 13.99 18.21 1.78
CA LEU A 254 13.89 19.30 0.80
C LEU A 254 15.16 20.17 0.71
N GLY A 255 16.02 20.13 1.71
CA GLY A 255 17.29 20.87 1.78
C GLY A 255 18.54 20.02 1.50
N GLU A 256 18.39 18.73 1.27
CA GLU A 256 19.47 17.77 1.02
C GLU A 256 19.25 17.09 -0.34
N GLY A 257 20.21 16.31 -0.81
CA GLY A 257 20.09 15.56 -2.07
C GLY A 257 19.70 16.44 -3.27
N CYS A 258 18.58 16.13 -3.92
CA CYS A 258 18.00 16.94 -4.99
C CYS A 258 17.14 18.05 -4.37
N LEU A 259 17.67 19.27 -4.30
CA LEU A 259 17.06 20.42 -3.62
C LEU A 259 15.61 20.67 -4.07
N GLY A 260 14.72 20.77 -3.08
CA GLY A 260 13.29 20.99 -3.32
C GLY A 260 12.52 19.74 -3.76
N GLN A 261 13.16 18.57 -3.71
CA GLN A 261 12.56 17.27 -4.02
C GLN A 261 12.53 16.37 -2.79
N LEU A 262 11.86 15.25 -2.91
CA LEU A 262 11.84 14.21 -1.88
C LEU A 262 12.42 12.91 -2.46
N PRO A 263 13.22 12.17 -1.68
CA PRO A 263 13.82 10.94 -2.14
C PRO A 263 12.78 9.83 -2.35
N GLU A 264 13.19 8.81 -3.05
CA GLU A 264 12.42 7.59 -3.25
C GLU A 264 12.26 6.83 -1.93
N VAL A 265 13.38 6.49 -1.31
CA VAL A 265 13.45 5.73 -0.06
C VAL A 265 14.47 6.34 0.90
N MET A 266 14.39 5.93 2.14
CA MET A 266 15.39 6.19 3.18
C MET A 266 15.70 4.88 3.91
N ASP A 267 16.85 4.81 4.57
CA ASP A 267 17.09 3.73 5.51
C ASP A 267 15.96 3.70 6.57
N GLY A 268 15.40 2.53 6.83
CA GLY A 268 14.39 2.35 7.87
C GLY A 268 14.97 2.48 9.28
N ASP A 269 16.30 2.36 9.42
CA ASP A 269 17.04 2.54 10.66
C ASP A 269 17.60 3.95 10.76
N ALA A 270 17.68 4.47 12.01
CA ALA A 270 18.29 5.77 12.26
C ALA A 270 19.76 5.79 11.79
N PRO A 271 20.24 6.89 11.23
CA PRO A 271 19.64 8.23 11.15
C PRO A 271 18.75 8.47 9.91
N HIS A 272 18.23 7.43 9.24
CA HIS A 272 17.33 7.50 8.08
C HIS A 272 17.95 8.24 6.89
N HIS A 273 19.13 7.80 6.46
CA HIS A 273 19.79 8.36 5.29
C HIS A 273 18.93 8.17 4.04
N GLU A 274 18.89 9.20 3.21
CA GLU A 274 18.27 9.17 1.89
C GLU A 274 18.97 8.15 0.98
N ARG A 275 18.17 7.41 0.21
CA ARG A 275 18.58 6.34 -0.69
C ARG A 275 17.73 6.31 -1.95
N GLY A 276 18.11 5.42 -2.88
CA GLY A 276 17.40 5.27 -4.14
C GLY A 276 17.53 6.49 -5.02
N CYS A 277 16.46 6.82 -5.72
CA CYS A 277 16.38 8.04 -6.53
C CYS A 277 16.18 9.26 -5.61
N ASP A 278 16.95 10.31 -5.80
CA ASP A 278 16.93 11.53 -4.96
C ASP A 278 15.77 12.48 -5.28
N ALA A 279 14.98 12.19 -6.34
CA ALA A 279 13.80 12.95 -6.74
C ALA A 279 12.67 12.01 -7.18
N GLN A 280 11.70 11.74 -6.30
CA GLN A 280 10.60 10.81 -6.56
C GLN A 280 9.26 11.53 -6.68
N ALA A 281 8.63 11.44 -7.85
CA ALA A 281 7.42 12.18 -8.18
C ALA A 281 6.26 11.92 -7.22
N TRP A 282 5.96 10.66 -6.89
CA TRP A 282 4.84 10.34 -5.98
C TRP A 282 5.08 10.81 -4.54
N SER A 283 6.34 10.85 -4.08
CA SER A 283 6.65 11.44 -2.78
C SER A 283 6.27 12.91 -2.75
N VAL A 284 6.65 13.69 -3.78
CA VAL A 284 6.35 15.14 -3.88
C VAL A 284 4.86 15.40 -4.08
N THR A 285 4.23 14.70 -5.04
CA THR A 285 2.83 14.97 -5.41
C THR A 285 1.86 14.60 -4.30
N GLU A 286 2.06 13.50 -3.59
CA GLU A 286 1.23 13.10 -2.47
C GLU A 286 1.37 14.06 -1.27
N HIS A 287 2.60 14.50 -0.96
CA HIS A 287 2.82 15.54 0.06
C HIS A 287 2.09 16.83 -0.27
N LEU A 288 2.20 17.31 -1.52
CA LEU A 288 1.50 18.51 -1.97
C LEU A 288 -0.02 18.34 -1.87
N ARG A 289 -0.55 17.19 -2.32
CA ARG A 289 -1.99 16.90 -2.26
C ARG A 289 -2.55 17.01 -0.84
N VAL A 290 -1.92 16.35 0.11
CA VAL A 290 -2.40 16.32 1.49
C VAL A 290 -2.11 17.64 2.21
N TRP A 291 -0.98 18.30 1.91
CA TRP A 291 -0.68 19.63 2.46
C TRP A 291 -1.76 20.65 2.07
N LEU A 292 -2.16 20.68 0.80
CA LEU A 292 -3.24 21.54 0.31
C LEU A 292 -4.60 21.19 0.95
N MET A 293 -4.86 19.92 1.20
CA MET A 293 -6.06 19.48 1.93
C MET A 293 -6.08 19.98 3.37
N LEU A 294 -4.92 19.99 4.04
CA LEU A 294 -4.76 20.49 5.41
C LEU A 294 -4.87 22.02 5.52
N GLY A 295 -4.62 22.75 4.44
CA GLY A 295 -4.73 24.22 4.37
C GLY A 295 -6.15 24.75 4.24
N ARG A 296 -7.09 23.87 3.89
CA ARG A 296 -8.53 24.16 3.78
C ARG A 296 -9.24 23.88 5.11
#